data_da54c84020dda245880b50b96ccb1dcc
#
_entry.id   da54c84020dda245880b50b96ccb1dcc
#
_cell.length_a   1.000
_cell.length_b   1.000
_cell.length_c   1.000
_cell.angle_alpha   90.00
_cell.angle_beta   90.00
_cell.angle_gamma   90.00
#
_symmetry.space_group_name_H-M   'P 1'
#
loop_
_entity.id
_entity.type
_entity.pdbx_description
1 polymer ?
#
loop_
_entity_poly.entity_id
_entity_poly.type
_entity_poly.pdbx_seq_one_letter_code
_entity_poly.pdbx_strand_id
1 'polypeptide(L)'
;MEIDFSNLTSEKIQDFHCLETFCSGVEAMDKFIQSDFRMSVENHYCSAYGVWFKEELVAIYALSFDSLDLDSDDKEELETGISSTGTPNVDLNYKETFYAKPRYPALDIAYLAVREEYRGNKVGQSIIELIADRARSQTFAGCQFLTVEALATSEYSAVGFYQRCGFTANEVRKPYKDTLRMFRTLYANEEEYVEDE
;
A
#
# COMPACT_ATOMS: atom_id res chain seq x y z
N MET A 1 -13.55 -7.22 18.87
CA MET A 1 -14.38 -6.00 18.72
C MET A 1 -14.70 -5.87 17.25
N GLU A 2 -15.96 -5.79 16.89
CA GLU A 2 -16.35 -5.59 15.48
C GLU A 2 -16.27 -4.10 15.18
N ILE A 3 -15.43 -3.73 14.20
CA ILE A 3 -15.26 -2.34 13.79
C ILE A 3 -16.22 -2.09 12.64
N ASP A 4 -17.14 -1.16 12.82
CA ASP A 4 -17.94 -0.65 11.74
C ASP A 4 -17.11 0.35 10.92
N PHE A 5 -16.68 -0.07 9.73
CA PHE A 5 -15.83 0.72 8.85
C PHE A 5 -16.48 2.01 8.35
N SER A 6 -17.84 2.12 8.39
CA SER A 6 -18.55 3.35 8.05
C SER A 6 -18.24 4.51 8.99
N ASN A 7 -17.72 4.20 10.18
CA ASN A 7 -17.33 5.16 11.22
C ASN A 7 -15.83 5.51 11.22
N LEU A 8 -15.07 5.00 10.25
CA LEU A 8 -13.67 5.40 10.08
C LEU A 8 -13.59 6.70 9.27
N THR A 9 -12.85 7.66 9.78
CA THR A 9 -12.53 8.90 9.05
C THR A 9 -11.03 8.94 8.77
N SER A 10 -10.66 9.45 7.59
CA SER A 10 -9.25 9.59 7.22
C SER A 10 -8.96 11.03 6.82
N GLU A 11 -8.06 11.68 7.55
CA GLU A 11 -7.69 13.06 7.38
C GLU A 11 -6.17 13.25 7.37
N LYS A 12 -5.72 14.31 6.70
CA LYS A 12 -4.29 14.66 6.68
C LYS A 12 -3.84 15.09 8.08
N ILE A 13 -2.75 14.53 8.56
CA ILE A 13 -2.15 14.91 9.85
C ILE A 13 -1.54 16.30 9.71
N GLN A 14 -2.01 17.22 10.54
CA GLN A 14 -1.46 18.57 10.68
C GLN A 14 -0.75 18.76 12.01
N ASP A 15 -1.22 18.08 13.05
CA ASP A 15 -0.64 18.09 14.39
C ASP A 15 -0.09 16.71 14.73
N PHE A 16 1.21 16.62 14.92
CA PHE A 16 1.91 15.37 15.21
C PHE A 16 1.81 14.93 16.69
N HIS A 17 1.25 15.74 17.58
CA HIS A 17 1.00 15.31 18.96
C HIS A 17 0.09 14.08 19.05
N CYS A 18 -0.78 13.87 18.07
CA CYS A 18 -1.62 12.67 18.00
C CYS A 18 -0.81 11.36 17.89
N LEU A 19 0.46 11.43 17.50
CA LEU A 19 1.35 10.26 17.35
C LEU A 19 2.07 9.90 18.66
N GLU A 20 2.11 10.76 19.68
CA GLU A 20 2.87 10.53 20.91
C GLU A 20 2.42 9.26 21.66
N THR A 21 1.14 8.91 21.55
CA THR A 21 0.56 7.72 22.19
C THR A 21 0.31 6.59 21.22
N PHE A 22 0.69 6.76 19.94
CA PHE A 22 0.48 5.73 18.94
C PHE A 22 1.51 4.61 19.10
N CYS A 23 1.04 3.36 19.14
CA CYS A 23 1.87 2.17 19.20
C CYS A 23 1.32 1.15 18.21
N SER A 24 2.16 0.75 17.27
CA SER A 24 1.83 -0.31 16.29
C SER A 24 2.12 -1.71 16.84
N GLY A 25 2.90 -1.83 17.91
CA GLY A 25 3.42 -3.10 18.44
C GLY A 25 4.51 -3.72 17.54
N VAL A 26 5.08 -2.94 16.61
CA VAL A 26 6.25 -3.32 15.81
C VAL A 26 7.35 -2.30 16.07
N GLU A 27 8.40 -2.72 16.79
CA GLU A 27 9.44 -1.83 17.29
C GLU A 27 10.06 -0.94 16.22
N ALA A 28 10.39 -1.52 15.04
CA ALA A 28 10.99 -0.77 13.93
C ALA A 28 10.05 0.33 13.41
N MET A 29 8.74 0.05 13.37
CA MET A 29 7.74 1.02 12.93
C MET A 29 7.52 2.10 13.98
N ASP A 30 7.41 1.73 15.24
CA ASP A 30 7.18 2.67 16.34
C ASP A 30 8.37 3.61 16.51
N LYS A 31 9.60 3.09 16.36
CA LYS A 31 10.81 3.91 16.36
C LYS A 31 10.81 4.94 15.24
N PHE A 32 10.45 4.55 14.02
CA PHE A 32 10.37 5.48 12.88
C PHE A 32 9.32 6.57 13.10
N ILE A 33 8.13 6.22 13.62
CA ILE A 33 7.07 7.20 13.93
C ILE A 33 7.58 8.26 14.90
N GLN A 34 8.32 7.86 15.91
CA GLN A 34 8.79 8.74 16.99
C GLN A 34 9.98 9.60 16.57
N SER A 35 10.82 9.15 15.63
CA SER A 35 12.06 9.84 15.23
C SER A 35 11.96 10.58 13.91
N ASP A 36 11.62 9.87 12.83
CA ASP A 36 11.87 10.34 11.46
C ASP A 36 10.60 10.71 10.68
N PHE A 37 9.44 10.22 11.13
CA PHE A 37 8.18 10.38 10.40
C PHE A 37 7.79 11.86 10.22
N ARG A 38 7.82 12.63 11.32
CA ARG A 38 7.51 14.07 11.27
C ARG A 38 8.44 14.80 10.30
N MET A 39 9.75 14.53 10.38
CA MET A 39 10.74 15.16 9.54
C MET A 39 10.55 14.80 8.06
N SER A 40 10.15 13.57 7.76
CA SER A 40 9.82 13.14 6.40
C SER A 40 8.63 13.92 5.81
N VAL A 41 7.62 14.22 6.63
CA VAL A 41 6.47 15.02 6.20
C VAL A 41 6.83 16.50 6.05
N GLU A 42 7.54 17.08 7.01
CA GLU A 42 7.97 18.50 6.98
C GLU A 42 8.91 18.80 5.81
N ASN A 43 9.72 17.84 5.39
CA ASN A 43 10.61 17.96 4.23
C ASN A 43 9.94 17.48 2.91
N HIS A 44 8.64 17.24 2.90
CA HIS A 44 7.87 16.89 1.71
C HIS A 44 8.25 15.57 1.02
N TYR A 45 8.88 14.62 1.73
CA TYR A 45 9.11 13.28 1.22
C TYR A 45 7.81 12.47 1.11
N CYS A 46 6.85 12.73 1.99
CA CYS A 46 5.52 12.12 1.95
C CYS A 46 4.44 13.05 2.52
N SER A 47 3.19 12.69 2.29
CA SER A 47 2.03 13.27 2.98
C SER A 47 1.45 12.25 3.94
N ALA A 48 1.24 12.64 5.21
CA ALA A 48 0.75 11.77 6.26
C ALA A 48 -0.75 11.93 6.51
N TYR A 49 -1.41 10.81 6.77
CA TYR A 49 -2.84 10.71 7.07
C TYR A 49 -3.06 9.87 8.33
N GLY A 50 -3.92 10.35 9.20
CA GLY A 50 -4.46 9.59 10.31
C GLY A 50 -5.79 8.96 9.94
N VAL A 51 -6.08 7.81 10.53
CA VAL A 51 -7.38 7.15 10.47
C VAL A 51 -7.94 7.08 11.88
N TRP A 52 -9.11 7.67 12.06
CA TRP A 52 -9.78 7.75 13.37
C TRP A 52 -11.03 6.88 13.39
N PHE A 53 -11.23 6.21 14.51
CA PHE A 53 -12.47 5.54 14.87
C PHE A 53 -13.04 6.23 16.11
N LYS A 54 -14.21 6.87 15.97
CA LYS A 54 -14.73 7.81 16.95
C LYS A 54 -13.75 8.97 17.14
N GLU A 55 -13.05 9.10 18.22
CA GLU A 55 -12.06 10.16 18.46
C GLU A 55 -10.65 9.59 18.64
N GLU A 56 -10.47 8.30 18.43
CA GLU A 56 -9.21 7.61 18.63
C GLU A 56 -8.46 7.42 17.30
N LEU A 57 -7.15 7.72 17.29
CA LEU A 57 -6.26 7.44 16.16
C LEU A 57 -5.95 5.94 16.12
N VAL A 58 -6.55 5.22 15.18
CA VAL A 58 -6.43 3.76 15.07
C VAL A 58 -5.41 3.29 14.06
N ALA A 59 -5.08 4.15 13.09
CA ALA A 59 -4.04 3.86 12.12
C ALA A 59 -3.45 5.16 11.54
N ILE A 60 -2.26 5.03 10.96
CA ILE A 60 -1.60 6.09 10.18
C ILE A 60 -1.08 5.52 8.87
N TYR A 61 -1.08 6.32 7.83
CA TYR A 61 -0.40 6.00 6.58
C TYR A 61 0.21 7.25 5.95
N ALA A 62 1.23 7.04 5.12
CA ALA A 62 1.86 8.12 4.38
C ALA A 62 2.00 7.73 2.90
N LEU A 63 1.84 8.71 2.03
CA LEU A 63 1.87 8.54 0.58
C LEU A 63 2.91 9.45 -0.06
N SER A 64 3.61 8.93 -1.06
CA SER A 64 4.52 9.69 -1.92
C SER A 64 4.32 9.34 -3.39
N PHE A 65 4.75 10.23 -4.29
CA PHE A 65 4.82 9.90 -5.72
C PHE A 65 5.95 8.93 -5.98
N ASP A 66 5.71 8.04 -6.93
CA ASP A 66 6.66 7.00 -7.28
C ASP A 66 6.61 6.65 -8.77
N SER A 67 7.56 5.85 -9.20
CA SER A 67 7.55 5.21 -10.51
C SER A 67 7.94 3.74 -10.38
N LEU A 68 7.19 2.88 -11.06
CA LEU A 68 7.43 1.44 -11.11
C LEU A 68 8.18 1.09 -12.38
N ASP A 69 9.33 0.45 -12.24
CA ASP A 69 10.05 -0.21 -13.33
C ASP A 69 9.58 -1.66 -13.41
N LEU A 70 9.10 -2.10 -14.57
CA LEU A 70 8.68 -3.47 -14.84
C LEU A 70 9.58 -4.06 -15.93
N ASP A 71 10.12 -5.22 -15.70
CA ASP A 71 10.83 -5.98 -16.72
C ASP A 71 9.86 -6.72 -17.67
N SER A 72 10.42 -7.54 -18.57
CA SER A 72 9.61 -8.27 -19.55
C SER A 72 8.71 -9.30 -18.89
N ASP A 73 9.23 -9.96 -17.87
CA ASP A 73 8.55 -11.05 -17.17
C ASP A 73 7.41 -10.47 -16.31
N ASP A 74 7.66 -9.38 -15.57
CA ASP A 74 6.62 -8.65 -14.84
C ASP A 74 5.46 -8.23 -15.76
N LYS A 75 5.77 -7.73 -16.96
CA LYS A 75 4.75 -7.29 -17.94
C LYS A 75 3.94 -8.46 -18.49
N GLU A 76 4.60 -9.58 -18.80
CA GLU A 76 3.94 -10.79 -19.26
C GLU A 76 3.02 -11.36 -18.18
N GLU A 77 3.47 -11.36 -16.92
CA GLU A 77 2.67 -11.78 -15.78
C GLU A 77 1.44 -10.90 -15.57
N LEU A 78 1.56 -9.58 -15.73
CA LEU A 78 0.42 -8.66 -15.66
C LEU A 78 -0.58 -8.88 -16.80
N GLU A 79 -0.11 -9.29 -17.98
CA GLU A 79 -0.97 -9.57 -19.13
C GLU A 79 -1.70 -10.92 -18.98
N THR A 80 -0.99 -11.95 -18.55
CA THR A 80 -1.51 -13.33 -18.48
C THR A 80 -2.22 -13.66 -17.19
N GLY A 81 -1.96 -12.87 -16.12
CA GLY A 81 -2.32 -13.19 -14.74
C GLY A 81 -1.47 -14.30 -14.17
N ILE A 82 -1.15 -14.19 -12.88
CA ILE A 82 -0.43 -15.25 -12.16
C ILE A 82 -1.43 -16.00 -11.30
N SER A 83 -1.84 -17.17 -11.74
CA SER A 83 -2.77 -18.04 -11.01
C SER A 83 -2.28 -18.38 -9.59
N SER A 84 -0.96 -18.44 -9.37
CA SER A 84 -0.37 -18.79 -8.08
C SER A 84 -0.33 -17.66 -7.06
N THR A 85 -0.39 -16.40 -7.49
CA THR A 85 -0.30 -15.22 -6.63
C THR A 85 -1.61 -14.45 -6.51
N GLY A 86 -2.63 -14.82 -7.30
CA GLY A 86 -3.88 -14.07 -7.38
C GLY A 86 -3.71 -12.69 -8.01
N THR A 87 -2.64 -12.46 -8.77
CA THR A 87 -2.43 -11.21 -9.49
C THR A 87 -3.48 -11.11 -10.59
N PRO A 88 -4.37 -10.09 -10.56
CA PRO A 88 -5.41 -9.95 -11.56
C PRO A 88 -4.82 -9.60 -12.93
N ASN A 89 -5.43 -10.10 -14.00
CA ASN A 89 -5.12 -9.68 -15.35
C ASN A 89 -5.35 -8.18 -15.52
N VAL A 90 -4.48 -7.53 -16.26
CA VAL A 90 -4.65 -6.14 -16.66
C VAL A 90 -5.17 -6.12 -18.09
N ASP A 91 -6.35 -5.53 -18.32
CA ASP A 91 -6.80 -5.26 -19.70
C ASP A 91 -5.92 -4.17 -20.31
N LEU A 92 -5.04 -4.60 -21.18
CA LEU A 92 -4.13 -3.73 -21.90
C LEU A 92 -4.71 -3.36 -23.26
N ASN A 93 -5.79 -2.55 -23.28
CA ASN A 93 -6.35 -1.99 -24.52
C ASN A 93 -5.30 -1.25 -25.37
N TYR A 94 -4.18 -0.86 -24.77
CA TYR A 94 -3.04 -0.19 -25.40
C TYR A 94 -1.74 -0.94 -25.15
N LYS A 95 -1.74 -2.24 -25.41
CA LYS A 95 -0.62 -3.15 -25.15
C LYS A 95 0.72 -2.63 -25.68
N GLU A 96 0.78 -2.17 -26.94
CA GLU A 96 2.02 -1.64 -27.53
C GLU A 96 2.57 -0.45 -26.75
N THR A 97 1.69 0.48 -26.35
CA THR A 97 2.09 1.64 -25.55
C THR A 97 2.53 1.22 -24.15
N PHE A 98 1.89 0.23 -23.55
CA PHE A 98 2.27 -0.31 -22.24
C PHE A 98 3.68 -0.91 -22.32
N TYR A 99 3.94 -1.81 -23.26
CA TYR A 99 5.26 -2.46 -23.40
C TYR A 99 6.39 -1.49 -23.77
N ALA A 100 6.08 -0.41 -24.50
CA ALA A 100 7.07 0.60 -24.86
C ALA A 100 7.51 1.50 -23.71
N LYS A 101 6.76 1.56 -22.60
CA LYS A 101 7.11 2.42 -21.46
C LYS A 101 8.20 1.79 -20.60
N PRO A 102 9.26 2.54 -20.27
CA PRO A 102 10.28 2.07 -19.33
C PRO A 102 9.83 2.17 -17.87
N ARG A 103 8.88 3.07 -17.58
CA ARG A 103 8.39 3.37 -16.23
C ARG A 103 6.91 3.72 -16.23
N TYR A 104 6.25 3.38 -15.13
CA TYR A 104 4.83 3.59 -14.92
C TYR A 104 4.58 4.49 -13.72
N PRO A 105 3.61 5.43 -13.82
CA PRO A 105 3.28 6.28 -12.69
C PRO A 105 2.67 5.45 -11.57
N ALA A 106 3.18 5.65 -10.36
CA ALA A 106 2.74 4.93 -9.18
C ALA A 106 2.56 5.88 -7.98
N LEU A 107 1.77 5.44 -7.02
CA LEU A 107 1.63 6.02 -5.70
C LEU A 107 2.22 5.05 -4.69
N ASP A 108 3.25 5.49 -3.97
CA ASP A 108 3.90 4.69 -2.95
C ASP A 108 3.18 4.82 -1.60
N ILE A 109 2.93 3.69 -0.97
CA ILE A 109 2.54 3.61 0.42
C ILE A 109 3.83 3.61 1.24
N ALA A 110 4.39 4.82 1.41
CA ALA A 110 5.66 5.02 2.10
C ALA A 110 5.62 4.53 3.55
N TYR A 111 4.41 4.50 4.15
CA TYR A 111 4.20 4.04 5.52
C TYR A 111 2.74 3.62 5.73
N LEU A 112 2.55 2.53 6.48
CA LEU A 112 1.24 2.09 6.96
C LEU A 112 1.39 1.37 8.29
N ALA A 113 0.75 1.88 9.33
CA ALA A 113 0.69 1.24 10.64
C ALA A 113 -0.73 1.27 11.19
N VAL A 114 -1.16 0.15 11.76
CA VAL A 114 -2.40 0.02 12.53
C VAL A 114 -2.03 -0.17 13.99
N ARG A 115 -2.68 0.60 14.87
CA ARG A 115 -2.52 0.47 16.33
C ARG A 115 -2.75 -0.98 16.76
N GLU A 116 -1.95 -1.48 17.67
CA GLU A 116 -1.90 -2.90 18.03
C GLU A 116 -3.27 -3.46 18.41
N GLU A 117 -4.06 -2.74 19.20
CA GLU A 117 -5.39 -3.17 19.65
C GLU A 117 -6.41 -3.32 18.52
N TYR A 118 -6.16 -2.66 17.38
CA TYR A 118 -7.04 -2.69 16.20
C TYR A 118 -6.57 -3.64 15.10
N ARG A 119 -5.45 -4.32 15.29
CA ARG A 119 -4.97 -5.35 14.36
C ARG A 119 -5.95 -6.54 14.28
N GLY A 120 -5.92 -7.25 13.18
CA GLY A 120 -6.79 -8.41 12.96
C GLY A 120 -8.25 -8.04 12.60
N ASN A 121 -8.62 -6.76 12.65
CA ASN A 121 -9.98 -6.27 12.36
C ASN A 121 -10.11 -5.69 10.92
N LYS A 122 -9.29 -6.11 9.98
CA LYS A 122 -9.26 -5.65 8.57
C LYS A 122 -9.04 -4.15 8.35
N VAL A 123 -8.71 -3.36 9.38
CA VAL A 123 -8.45 -1.91 9.27
C VAL A 123 -7.40 -1.60 8.21
N GLY A 124 -6.26 -2.30 8.23
CA GLY A 124 -5.20 -2.11 7.24
C GLY A 124 -5.66 -2.40 5.81
N GLN A 125 -6.46 -3.46 5.61
CA GLN A 125 -7.01 -3.79 4.29
C GLN A 125 -7.96 -2.69 3.80
N SER A 126 -8.84 -2.18 4.65
CA SER A 126 -9.75 -1.08 4.29
C SER A 126 -8.99 0.21 3.96
N ILE A 127 -7.85 0.46 4.61
CA ILE A 127 -6.99 1.60 4.27
C ILE A 127 -6.38 1.42 2.87
N ILE A 128 -5.91 0.22 2.52
CA ILE A 128 -5.39 -0.06 1.18
C ILE A 128 -6.46 0.21 0.11
N GLU A 129 -7.69 -0.26 0.31
CA GLU A 129 -8.79 0.01 -0.63
C GLU A 129 -9.14 1.51 -0.70
N LEU A 130 -9.17 2.20 0.44
CA LEU A 130 -9.36 3.66 0.46
C LEU A 130 -8.27 4.40 -0.33
N ILE A 131 -7.00 3.98 -0.21
CA ILE A 131 -5.89 4.56 -0.97
C ILE A 131 -6.07 4.27 -2.47
N ALA A 132 -6.43 3.03 -2.83
CA ALA A 132 -6.68 2.65 -4.22
C ALA A 132 -7.81 3.46 -4.84
N ASP A 133 -8.93 3.65 -4.13
CA ASP A 133 -10.06 4.45 -4.58
C ASP A 133 -9.69 5.93 -4.76
N ARG A 134 -8.94 6.49 -3.83
CA ARG A 134 -8.42 7.87 -3.94
C ARG A 134 -7.45 8.01 -5.12
N ALA A 135 -6.59 7.02 -5.34
CA ALA A 135 -5.65 7.04 -6.46
C ALA A 135 -6.37 6.93 -7.81
N ARG A 136 -7.46 6.15 -7.90
CA ARG A 136 -8.30 6.05 -9.12
C ARG A 136 -9.14 7.30 -9.37
N SER A 137 -9.71 7.88 -8.33
CA SER A 137 -10.65 9.01 -8.44
C SER A 137 -9.97 10.38 -8.57
N GLN A 138 -8.69 10.50 -8.21
CA GLN A 138 -7.98 11.76 -8.33
C GLN A 138 -7.71 12.12 -9.81
N THR A 139 -7.75 13.41 -10.16
CA THR A 139 -7.56 13.91 -11.53
C THR A 139 -6.28 14.73 -11.69
N PHE A 140 -5.51 14.85 -10.62
CA PHE A 140 -4.32 15.68 -10.58
C PHE A 140 -3.16 15.11 -11.39
N ALA A 141 -2.95 13.78 -11.34
CA ALA A 141 -1.88 13.09 -12.05
C ALA A 141 -2.30 11.67 -12.44
N GLY A 142 -1.73 11.12 -13.53
CA GLY A 142 -1.92 9.71 -13.86
C GLY A 142 -1.30 8.82 -12.78
N CYS A 143 -2.00 7.74 -12.40
CA CYS A 143 -1.52 6.72 -11.47
C CYS A 143 -2.03 5.36 -11.96
N GLN A 144 -1.13 4.42 -12.18
CA GLN A 144 -1.48 3.07 -12.66
C GLN A 144 -1.27 2.00 -11.58
N PHE A 145 -0.36 2.24 -10.65
CA PHE A 145 0.03 1.26 -9.64
C PHE A 145 0.06 1.87 -8.24
N LEU A 146 -0.18 1.03 -7.25
CA LEU A 146 0.30 1.25 -5.89
C LEU A 146 1.61 0.50 -5.71
N THR A 147 2.55 1.09 -4.99
CA THR A 147 3.81 0.46 -4.61
C THR A 147 4.01 0.50 -3.10
N VAL A 148 4.87 -0.37 -2.59
CA VAL A 148 5.26 -0.40 -1.18
C VAL A 148 6.61 -1.07 -1.02
N GLU A 149 7.40 -0.62 -0.06
CA GLU A 149 8.53 -1.36 0.49
C GLU A 149 8.06 -2.12 1.74
N ALA A 150 7.53 -3.34 1.54
CA ALA A 150 6.98 -4.15 2.62
C ALA A 150 8.09 -4.60 3.57
N LEU A 151 7.95 -4.30 4.87
CA LEU A 151 8.89 -4.76 5.89
C LEU A 151 8.96 -6.30 5.88
N ALA A 152 10.17 -6.84 5.88
CA ALA A 152 10.45 -8.27 5.71
C ALA A 152 11.67 -8.71 6.53
N THR A 153 11.70 -8.36 7.81
CA THR A 153 12.77 -8.75 8.74
C THR A 153 12.61 -10.21 9.20
N SER A 154 13.56 -10.70 9.99
CA SER A 154 13.46 -12.03 10.65
C SER A 154 12.39 -12.07 11.75
N GLU A 155 12.10 -10.92 12.36
CA GLU A 155 11.19 -10.81 13.51
C GLU A 155 9.77 -10.46 13.07
N TYR A 156 9.62 -9.71 11.98
CA TYR A 156 8.32 -9.27 11.49
C TYR A 156 8.31 -9.19 9.96
N SER A 157 7.21 -9.64 9.35
CA SER A 157 6.99 -9.52 7.91
C SER A 157 5.58 -9.04 7.59
N ALA A 158 5.50 -7.95 6.82
CA ALA A 158 4.26 -7.43 6.27
C ALA A 158 3.93 -8.01 4.88
N VAL A 159 4.82 -8.81 4.29
CA VAL A 159 4.68 -9.35 2.92
C VAL A 159 3.35 -10.08 2.75
N GLY A 160 3.02 -11.02 3.66
CA GLY A 160 1.76 -11.76 3.59
C GLY A 160 0.52 -10.89 3.76
N PHE A 161 0.60 -9.76 4.45
CA PHE A 161 -0.48 -8.78 4.51
C PHE A 161 -0.70 -8.13 3.14
N TYR A 162 0.35 -7.62 2.51
CA TYR A 162 0.25 -6.97 1.20
C TYR A 162 -0.16 -7.95 0.10
N GLN A 163 0.29 -9.21 0.15
CA GLN A 163 -0.18 -10.26 -0.77
C GLN A 163 -1.69 -10.45 -0.69
N ARG A 164 -2.27 -10.52 0.52
CA ARG A 164 -3.74 -10.59 0.71
C ARG A 164 -4.48 -9.32 0.28
N CYS A 165 -3.77 -8.21 0.11
CA CYS A 165 -4.29 -6.96 -0.46
C CYS A 165 -4.04 -6.85 -1.98
N GLY A 166 -3.65 -7.94 -2.66
CA GLY A 166 -3.45 -7.99 -4.11
C GLY A 166 -2.11 -7.42 -4.60
N PHE A 167 -1.11 -7.31 -3.72
CA PHE A 167 0.24 -6.90 -4.13
C PHE A 167 1.08 -8.10 -4.52
N THR A 168 1.89 -7.92 -5.56
CA THR A 168 2.90 -8.86 -6.06
C THR A 168 4.30 -8.31 -5.83
N ALA A 169 5.28 -9.18 -5.60
CA ALA A 169 6.67 -8.77 -5.46
C ALA A 169 7.26 -8.40 -6.82
N ASN A 170 7.95 -7.27 -6.89
CA ASN A 170 8.64 -6.79 -8.10
C ASN A 170 10.11 -7.26 -8.15
N GLU A 171 10.59 -7.89 -7.10
CA GLU A 171 11.96 -8.38 -7.01
C GLU A 171 12.05 -9.65 -6.15
N VAL A 172 13.09 -10.44 -6.39
CA VAL A 172 13.41 -11.56 -5.50
C VAL A 172 13.94 -11.02 -4.17
N ARG A 173 13.37 -11.52 -3.05
CA ARG A 173 13.80 -11.15 -1.71
C ARG A 173 15.31 -11.35 -1.53
N LYS A 174 16.01 -10.29 -1.13
CA LYS A 174 17.45 -10.33 -0.83
C LYS A 174 17.65 -10.48 0.68
N PRO A 175 18.51 -11.43 1.15
CA PRO A 175 18.68 -11.71 2.58
C PRO A 175 19.21 -10.54 3.41
N TYR A 176 19.83 -9.55 2.77
CA TYR A 176 20.40 -8.38 3.43
C TYR A 176 19.50 -7.14 3.40
N LYS A 177 18.32 -7.25 2.80
CA LYS A 177 17.35 -6.16 2.69
C LYS A 177 16.18 -6.46 3.62
N ASP A 178 15.88 -5.54 4.52
CA ASP A 178 14.80 -5.65 5.50
C ASP A 178 13.42 -5.32 4.91
N THR A 179 13.36 -5.06 3.61
CA THR A 179 12.12 -4.77 2.87
C THR A 179 12.05 -5.59 1.60
N LEU A 180 10.84 -5.77 1.09
CA LEU A 180 10.54 -6.32 -0.23
C LEU A 180 9.69 -5.33 -1.01
N ARG A 181 10.16 -4.94 -2.20
CA ARG A 181 9.41 -4.11 -3.11
C ARG A 181 8.22 -4.88 -3.66
N MET A 182 7.03 -4.31 -3.53
CA MET A 182 5.79 -4.89 -4.03
C MET A 182 4.96 -3.84 -4.75
N PHE A 183 4.11 -4.29 -5.68
CA PHE A 183 3.19 -3.43 -6.41
C PHE A 183 1.81 -4.07 -6.56
N ARG A 184 0.79 -3.23 -6.78
CA ARG A 184 -0.58 -3.63 -7.10
C ARG A 184 -1.09 -2.76 -8.25
N THR A 185 -1.70 -3.36 -9.27
CA THR A 185 -2.40 -2.60 -10.30
C THR A 185 -3.65 -1.92 -9.74
N LEU A 186 -3.96 -0.72 -10.24
CA LEU A 186 -5.19 0.01 -9.91
C LEU A 186 -6.35 -0.31 -10.85
N TYR A 187 -6.06 -0.83 -12.04
CA TYR A 187 -7.02 -1.07 -13.11
C TYR A 187 -6.90 -2.52 -13.59
N ALA A 188 -7.29 -3.45 -12.72
CA ALA A 188 -7.44 -4.84 -13.08
C ALA A 188 -8.78 -5.07 -13.77
N ASN A 189 -8.85 -6.05 -14.68
CA ASN A 189 -10.12 -6.53 -15.20
C ASN A 189 -10.96 -7.12 -14.06
N GLU A 190 -12.13 -6.56 -13.79
CA GLU A 190 -13.07 -7.05 -12.78
C GLU A 190 -13.83 -8.31 -13.25
N GLU A 191 -13.66 -8.75 -14.50
CA GLU A 191 -14.50 -9.81 -15.10
C GLU A 191 -14.13 -11.25 -14.70
N GLU A 192 -13.05 -11.49 -13.95
CA GLU A 192 -12.62 -12.86 -13.59
C GLU A 192 -12.92 -13.31 -12.15
N TYR A 193 -13.66 -12.56 -11.37
CA TYR A 193 -14.21 -13.09 -10.12
C TYR A 193 -15.56 -13.80 -10.37
N VAL A 194 -15.54 -14.85 -11.17
CA VAL A 194 -16.61 -15.86 -11.11
C VAL A 194 -16.31 -16.71 -9.88
N GLU A 195 -17.02 -16.47 -8.81
CA GLU A 195 -17.10 -17.43 -7.70
C GLU A 195 -17.70 -18.72 -8.27
N ASP A 196 -16.85 -19.74 -8.45
CA ASP A 196 -17.34 -21.10 -8.60
C ASP A 196 -18.01 -21.50 -7.28
N GLU A 197 -19.33 -21.68 -7.31
CA GLU A 197 -20.18 -22.21 -6.24
C GLU A 197 -19.82 -23.67 -5.88
#